data_38d89878c9898a4bdeae682314df1ff6
#
_entry.id   38d89878c9898a4bdeae682314df1ff6
#
_cell.length_a   1.000
_cell.length_b   1.000
_cell.length_c   1.000
_cell.angle_alpha   90.00
_cell.angle_beta   90.00
_cell.angle_gamma   90.00
#
_symmetry.space_group_name_H-M   'P 1'
#
loop_
_entity.id
_entity.type
_entity.pdbx_description
1 polymer ?
#
loop_
_entity_poly.entity_id
_entity_poly.type
_entity_poly.pdbx_seq_one_letter_code
_entity_poly.pdbx_strand_id
1 'polypeptide(L)'
;MIKIVKRDQPSRAIFFFTPVLAIFLTLVAGGLIFFILGFKPFEALKFFFIVPIADKYGFSELLLKATPLCLIAIGLSFCFKSNNWNIGAEGQLTFGAIVSGGVALLFYEQEGFYILPIVILAGAIGGMLYASIPAILKTYFNTNEIVVSLRLVYV
;
A
#
# COMPACT_ATOMS: atom_id res chain seq x y z
N MET A 1 32.11 1.77 31.11
CA MET A 1 31.48 2.35 29.88
C MET A 1 30.63 1.28 29.22
N ILE A 2 29.34 1.52 29.06
CA ILE A 2 28.44 0.60 28.34
C ILE A 2 28.71 0.79 26.84
N LYS A 3 29.15 -0.27 26.15
CA LYS A 3 29.42 -0.24 24.72
C LYS A 3 28.28 -0.96 23.99
N ILE A 4 27.57 -0.24 23.15
CA ILE A 4 26.53 -0.84 22.31
C ILE A 4 27.22 -1.53 21.14
N VAL A 5 27.12 -2.86 21.08
CA VAL A 5 27.71 -3.68 20.03
C VAL A 5 26.58 -4.37 19.26
N LYS A 6 26.69 -4.40 17.93
CA LYS A 6 25.73 -5.11 17.07
C LYS A 6 25.75 -6.61 17.42
N ARG A 7 24.58 -7.19 17.62
CA ARG A 7 24.44 -8.61 17.94
C ARG A 7 24.53 -9.43 16.65
N ASP A 8 25.35 -10.45 16.62
CA ASP A 8 25.58 -11.28 15.43
C ASP A 8 24.38 -12.17 15.07
N GLN A 9 23.58 -12.56 16.07
CA GLN A 9 22.35 -13.31 15.82
C GLN A 9 21.17 -12.74 16.63
N PRO A 10 20.00 -12.53 16.00
CA PRO A 10 18.81 -12.11 16.72
C PRO A 10 18.31 -13.24 17.64
N SER A 11 18.01 -12.94 18.90
CA SER A 11 17.33 -13.87 19.78
C SER A 11 15.92 -14.17 19.27
N ARG A 12 15.51 -15.44 19.24
CA ARG A 12 14.14 -15.84 18.84
C ARG A 12 13.07 -15.12 19.66
N ALA A 13 13.31 -14.93 20.96
CA ALA A 13 12.39 -14.20 21.83
C ALA A 13 12.22 -12.73 21.38
N ILE A 14 13.31 -12.05 21.05
CA ILE A 14 13.25 -10.65 20.56
C ILE A 14 12.49 -10.59 19.22
N PHE A 15 12.70 -11.54 18.33
CA PHE A 15 12.01 -11.59 17.03
C PHE A 15 10.47 -11.61 17.18
N PHE A 16 9.94 -12.40 18.12
CA PHE A 16 8.51 -12.45 18.39
C PHE A 16 8.01 -11.31 19.27
N PHE A 17 8.81 -10.86 20.24
CA PHE A 17 8.39 -9.84 21.19
C PHE A 17 8.39 -8.43 20.59
N THR A 18 9.29 -8.15 19.64
CA THR A 18 9.41 -6.83 19.02
C THR A 18 8.14 -6.39 18.28
N PRO A 19 7.49 -7.20 17.42
CA PRO A 19 6.23 -6.82 16.77
C PRO A 19 5.09 -6.58 17.77
N VAL A 20 4.98 -7.42 18.80
CA VAL A 20 3.95 -7.26 19.84
C VAL A 20 4.15 -5.96 20.62
N LEU A 21 5.39 -5.68 21.01
CA LEU A 21 5.75 -4.44 21.69
C LEU A 21 5.49 -3.22 20.79
N ALA A 22 5.82 -3.31 19.51
CA ALA A 22 5.56 -2.25 18.54
C ALA A 22 4.05 -1.94 18.41
N ILE A 23 3.21 -2.98 18.29
CA ILE A 23 1.75 -2.83 18.27
C ILE A 23 1.27 -2.16 19.56
N PHE A 24 1.70 -2.65 20.73
CA PHE A 24 1.32 -2.07 22.01
C PHE A 24 1.70 -0.59 22.11
N LEU A 25 2.94 -0.24 21.78
CA LEU A 25 3.41 1.15 21.81
C LEU A 25 2.65 2.03 20.81
N THR A 26 2.29 1.51 19.63
CA THR A 26 1.48 2.24 18.65
C THR A 26 0.08 2.51 19.19
N LEU A 27 -0.57 1.56 19.84
CA LEU A 27 -1.88 1.75 20.46
C LEU A 27 -1.83 2.78 21.59
N VAL A 28 -0.79 2.72 22.44
CA VAL A 28 -0.58 3.70 23.51
C VAL A 28 -0.35 5.10 22.92
N ALA A 29 0.54 5.22 21.94
CA ALA A 29 0.82 6.50 21.29
C ALA A 29 -0.43 7.07 20.59
N GLY A 30 -1.17 6.24 19.87
CA GLY A 30 -2.44 6.63 19.24
C GLY A 30 -3.48 7.07 20.27
N GLY A 31 -3.62 6.33 21.37
CA GLY A 31 -4.50 6.68 22.49
C GLY A 31 -4.13 8.03 23.12
N LEU A 32 -2.83 8.29 23.31
CA LEU A 32 -2.36 9.59 23.81
C LEU A 32 -2.66 10.73 22.86
N ILE A 33 -2.51 10.54 21.54
CA ILE A 33 -2.86 11.55 20.54
C ILE A 33 -4.36 11.87 20.61
N PHE A 34 -5.23 10.84 20.65
CA PHE A 34 -6.67 11.06 20.80
C PHE A 34 -7.03 11.79 22.09
N PHE A 35 -6.35 11.47 23.20
CA PHE A 35 -6.54 12.15 24.47
C PHE A 35 -6.17 13.65 24.36
N ILE A 36 -5.03 13.98 23.76
CA ILE A 36 -4.59 15.38 23.57
C ILE A 36 -5.57 16.14 22.66
N LEU A 37 -6.14 15.48 21.66
CA LEU A 37 -7.16 16.07 20.77
C LEU A 37 -8.55 16.19 21.42
N GLY A 38 -8.71 15.80 22.69
CA GLY A 38 -9.96 15.89 23.42
C GLY A 38 -10.96 14.77 23.17
N PHE A 39 -10.56 13.71 22.47
CA PHE A 39 -11.39 12.51 22.28
C PHE A 39 -11.15 11.49 23.39
N LYS A 40 -12.15 10.62 23.62
CA LYS A 40 -11.99 9.48 24.51
C LYS A 40 -11.15 8.36 23.84
N PRO A 41 -9.94 8.03 24.33
CA PRO A 41 -9.03 7.14 23.64
C PRO A 41 -9.63 5.76 23.32
N PHE A 42 -10.34 5.17 24.29
CA PHE A 42 -10.96 3.86 24.12
C PHE A 42 -12.07 3.84 23.08
N GLU A 43 -12.90 4.88 23.03
CA GLU A 43 -13.94 4.99 22.01
C GLU A 43 -13.32 5.17 20.64
N ALA A 44 -12.31 6.03 20.51
CA ALA A 44 -11.60 6.24 19.26
C ALA A 44 -10.94 4.96 18.74
N LEU A 45 -10.21 4.23 19.61
CA LEU A 45 -9.59 2.96 19.23
C LEU A 45 -10.64 1.89 18.87
N LYS A 46 -11.78 1.84 19.56
CA LYS A 46 -12.90 0.96 19.22
C LYS A 46 -13.43 1.25 17.81
N PHE A 47 -13.60 2.53 17.45
CA PHE A 47 -14.02 2.94 16.10
C PHE A 47 -13.03 2.50 15.03
N PHE A 48 -11.73 2.54 15.29
CA PHE A 48 -10.71 2.13 14.34
C PHE A 48 -10.63 0.62 14.13
N PHE A 49 -10.70 -0.17 15.20
CA PHE A 49 -10.38 -1.59 15.13
C PHE A 49 -11.58 -2.52 15.22
N ILE A 50 -12.66 -2.12 15.92
CA ILE A 50 -13.79 -3.00 16.17
C ILE A 50 -14.96 -2.67 15.26
N VAL A 51 -15.31 -1.42 15.10
CA VAL A 51 -16.48 -1.01 14.28
C VAL A 51 -16.39 -1.50 12.83
N PRO A 52 -15.23 -1.43 12.14
CA PRO A 52 -15.15 -1.90 10.75
C PRO A 52 -15.42 -3.40 10.57
N ILE A 53 -15.29 -4.20 11.61
CA ILE A 53 -15.52 -5.65 11.57
C ILE A 53 -16.78 -6.09 12.30
N ALA A 54 -17.54 -5.14 12.90
CA ALA A 54 -18.67 -5.44 13.77
C ALA A 54 -19.92 -5.81 12.99
N ASP A 55 -20.08 -5.33 11.77
CA ASP A 55 -21.22 -5.60 10.91
C ASP A 55 -20.80 -6.03 9.49
N LYS A 56 -21.76 -6.59 8.74
CA LYS A 56 -21.51 -7.06 7.37
C LYS A 56 -21.11 -5.94 6.42
N TYR A 57 -21.69 -4.75 6.59
CA TYR A 57 -21.39 -3.61 5.73
C TYR A 57 -19.97 -3.14 5.95
N GLY A 58 -19.57 -2.87 7.20
CA GLY A 58 -18.22 -2.45 7.54
C GLY A 58 -17.17 -3.47 7.10
N PHE A 59 -17.45 -4.77 7.28
CA PHE A 59 -16.56 -5.84 6.82
C PHE A 59 -16.43 -5.87 5.29
N SER A 60 -17.51 -5.66 4.55
CA SER A 60 -17.48 -5.58 3.08
C SER A 60 -16.67 -4.38 2.60
N GLU A 61 -16.83 -3.21 3.23
CA GLU A 61 -16.04 -2.01 2.95
C GLU A 61 -14.55 -2.22 3.25
N LEU A 62 -14.24 -2.92 4.34
CA LEU A 62 -12.86 -3.27 4.67
C LEU A 62 -12.23 -4.16 3.59
N LEU A 63 -12.96 -5.19 3.13
CA LEU A 63 -12.48 -6.06 2.06
C LEU A 63 -12.31 -5.31 0.74
N LEU A 64 -13.25 -4.44 0.39
CA LEU A 64 -13.18 -3.62 -0.81
C LEU A 64 -11.89 -2.76 -0.83
N LYS A 65 -11.58 -2.13 0.29
CA LYS A 65 -10.37 -1.30 0.44
C LYS A 65 -9.09 -2.12 0.56
N ALA A 66 -9.16 -3.30 1.17
CA ALA A 66 -8.01 -4.19 1.32
C ALA A 66 -7.59 -4.85 -0.01
N THR A 67 -8.53 -5.11 -0.92
CA THR A 67 -8.27 -5.81 -2.17
C THR A 67 -7.17 -5.16 -3.02
N PRO A 68 -7.22 -3.87 -3.37
CA PRO A 68 -6.15 -3.23 -4.14
C PRO A 68 -4.81 -3.22 -3.39
N LEU A 69 -4.83 -3.06 -2.07
CA LEU A 69 -3.62 -3.09 -1.26
C LEU A 69 -2.96 -4.48 -1.28
N CYS A 70 -3.75 -5.55 -1.19
CA CYS A 70 -3.25 -6.92 -1.29
C CYS A 70 -2.66 -7.20 -2.67
N LEU A 71 -3.29 -6.76 -3.75
CA LEU A 71 -2.77 -6.91 -5.11
C LEU A 71 -1.43 -6.18 -5.29
N ILE A 72 -1.33 -4.95 -4.79
CA ILE A 72 -0.08 -4.19 -4.78
C ILE A 72 1.00 -4.93 -3.97
N ALA A 73 0.67 -5.42 -2.77
CA ALA A 73 1.61 -6.12 -1.90
C ALA A 73 2.17 -7.38 -2.57
N ILE A 74 1.35 -8.14 -3.30
CA ILE A 74 1.79 -9.29 -4.10
C ILE A 74 2.79 -8.83 -5.17
N GLY A 75 2.45 -7.81 -5.96
CA GLY A 75 3.34 -7.26 -6.98
C GLY A 75 4.68 -6.78 -6.40
N LEU A 76 4.64 -6.02 -5.30
CA LEU A 76 5.84 -5.55 -4.61
C LEU A 76 6.70 -6.69 -4.06
N SER A 77 6.10 -7.81 -3.64
CA SER A 77 6.85 -8.95 -3.15
C SER A 77 7.76 -9.56 -4.23
N PHE A 78 7.32 -9.56 -5.49
CA PHE A 78 8.15 -9.96 -6.64
C PHE A 78 9.25 -8.93 -6.92
N CYS A 79 8.94 -7.64 -6.88
CA CYS A 79 9.92 -6.57 -7.04
C CYS A 79 11.05 -6.69 -6.01
N PHE A 80 10.72 -6.86 -4.74
CA PHE A 80 11.71 -6.97 -3.66
C PHE A 80 12.55 -8.25 -3.77
N LYS A 81 11.96 -9.37 -4.18
CA LYS A 81 12.71 -10.60 -4.43
C LYS A 81 13.70 -10.47 -5.59
N SER A 82 13.38 -9.65 -6.59
CA SER A 82 14.29 -9.35 -7.71
C SER A 82 15.28 -8.21 -7.40
N ASN A 83 15.39 -7.80 -6.13
CA ASN A 83 16.23 -6.68 -5.68
C ASN A 83 15.93 -5.35 -6.41
N ASN A 84 14.65 -5.15 -6.74
CA ASN A 84 14.15 -3.93 -7.34
C ASN A 84 13.21 -3.20 -6.36
N TRP A 85 13.65 -2.07 -5.82
CA TRP A 85 12.93 -1.34 -4.78
C TRP A 85 11.95 -0.35 -5.39
N ASN A 86 10.72 -0.81 -5.62
CA ASN A 86 9.64 0.04 -6.12
C ASN A 86 8.85 0.65 -4.94
N ILE A 87 8.94 1.96 -4.74
CA ILE A 87 8.16 2.72 -3.74
C ILE A 87 7.01 3.48 -4.41
N GLY A 88 6.91 3.41 -5.74
CA GLY A 88 5.93 4.14 -6.55
C GLY A 88 4.63 3.40 -6.86
N ALA A 89 4.31 2.33 -6.13
CA ALA A 89 3.15 1.50 -6.44
C ALA A 89 1.81 2.25 -6.35
N GLU A 90 1.70 3.24 -5.47
CA GLU A 90 0.51 4.09 -5.35
C GLU A 90 0.28 4.92 -6.61
N GLY A 91 1.32 5.58 -7.14
CA GLY A 91 1.24 6.32 -8.40
C GLY A 91 0.90 5.41 -9.59
N GLN A 92 1.46 4.20 -9.62
CA GLN A 92 1.16 3.21 -10.66
C GLN A 92 -0.30 2.76 -10.63
N LEU A 93 -0.86 2.53 -9.43
CA LEU A 93 -2.27 2.22 -9.26
C LEU A 93 -3.16 3.38 -9.70
N THR A 94 -2.84 4.59 -9.26
CA THR A 94 -3.60 5.80 -9.57
C THR A 94 -3.62 6.06 -11.08
N PHE A 95 -2.47 6.00 -11.74
CA PHE A 95 -2.38 6.18 -13.19
C PHE A 95 -3.14 5.08 -13.95
N GLY A 96 -3.02 3.82 -13.50
CA GLY A 96 -3.83 2.72 -14.03
C GLY A 96 -5.33 2.97 -13.87
N ALA A 97 -5.77 3.48 -12.72
CA ALA A 97 -7.16 3.83 -12.47
C ALA A 97 -7.66 4.98 -13.40
N ILE A 98 -6.83 5.99 -13.65
CA ILE A 98 -7.16 7.07 -14.60
C ILE A 98 -7.35 6.53 -16.01
N VAL A 99 -6.43 5.67 -16.48
CA VAL A 99 -6.51 5.07 -17.82
C VAL A 99 -7.74 4.17 -17.94
N SER A 100 -7.99 3.32 -16.93
CA SER A 100 -9.18 2.45 -16.94
C SER A 100 -10.48 3.25 -16.89
N GLY A 101 -10.53 4.31 -16.08
CA GLY A 101 -11.67 5.22 -16.01
C GLY A 101 -11.93 5.94 -17.34
N GLY A 102 -10.86 6.42 -17.99
CA GLY A 102 -10.96 7.04 -19.33
C GLY A 102 -11.52 6.07 -20.37
N VAL A 103 -11.05 4.82 -20.37
CA VAL A 103 -11.59 3.79 -21.27
C VAL A 103 -13.05 3.45 -20.93
N ALA A 104 -13.39 3.35 -19.63
CA ALA A 104 -14.77 3.10 -19.21
C ALA A 104 -15.74 4.20 -19.69
N LEU A 105 -15.31 5.46 -19.68
CA LEU A 105 -16.11 6.57 -20.21
C LEU A 105 -16.37 6.49 -21.73
N LEU A 106 -15.44 5.91 -22.51
CA LEU A 106 -15.67 5.68 -23.95
C LEU A 106 -16.78 4.66 -24.21
N PHE A 107 -17.05 3.78 -23.26
CA PHE A 107 -18.09 2.76 -23.32
C PHE A 107 -19.33 3.10 -22.48
N TYR A 108 -19.49 4.35 -22.04
CA TYR A 108 -20.52 4.74 -21.07
C TYR A 108 -21.95 4.40 -21.52
N GLU A 109 -22.25 4.49 -22.84
CA GLU A 109 -23.56 4.19 -23.40
C GLU A 109 -23.68 2.75 -23.94
N GLN A 110 -22.66 1.93 -23.77
CA GLN A 110 -22.63 0.57 -24.31
C GLN A 110 -22.84 -0.45 -23.20
N GLU A 111 -23.64 -1.48 -23.51
CA GLU A 111 -23.83 -2.63 -22.63
C GLU A 111 -23.14 -3.86 -23.24
N GLY A 112 -22.25 -4.51 -22.49
CA GLY A 112 -21.58 -5.71 -22.98
C GLY A 112 -20.62 -6.33 -21.95
N PHE A 113 -20.57 -7.66 -21.88
CA PHE A 113 -19.70 -8.38 -20.98
C PHE A 113 -18.20 -8.15 -21.28
N TYR A 114 -17.87 -7.71 -22.50
CA TYR A 114 -16.48 -7.43 -22.92
C TYR A 114 -15.92 -6.12 -22.35
N ILE A 115 -16.78 -5.20 -21.90
CA ILE A 115 -16.36 -3.88 -21.40
C ILE A 115 -15.49 -4.01 -20.14
N LEU A 116 -15.92 -4.82 -19.19
CA LEU A 116 -15.16 -5.03 -17.94
C LEU A 116 -13.76 -5.59 -18.19
N PRO A 117 -13.55 -6.65 -18.99
CA PRO A 117 -12.21 -7.11 -19.37
C PRO A 117 -11.36 -6.04 -20.05
N ILE A 118 -11.93 -5.24 -20.97
CA ILE A 118 -11.19 -4.17 -21.66
C ILE A 118 -10.74 -3.10 -20.66
N VAL A 119 -11.61 -2.66 -19.77
CA VAL A 119 -11.30 -1.66 -18.72
C VAL A 119 -10.20 -2.16 -17.77
N ILE A 120 -10.27 -3.43 -17.36
CA ILE A 120 -9.22 -4.05 -16.51
C ILE A 120 -7.88 -4.08 -17.25
N LEU A 121 -7.86 -4.52 -18.51
CA LEU A 121 -6.64 -4.57 -19.32
C LEU A 121 -6.06 -3.18 -19.54
N ALA A 122 -6.91 -2.18 -19.83
CA ALA A 122 -6.47 -0.80 -19.97
C ALA A 122 -5.80 -0.26 -18.70
N GLY A 123 -6.38 -0.52 -17.55
CA GLY A 123 -5.80 -0.16 -16.26
C GLY A 123 -4.45 -0.85 -16.00
N ALA A 124 -4.37 -2.14 -16.30
CA ALA A 124 -3.12 -2.90 -16.17
C ALA A 124 -2.02 -2.35 -17.09
N ILE A 125 -2.36 -2.06 -18.37
CA ILE A 125 -1.42 -1.46 -19.31
C ILE A 125 -1.00 -0.06 -18.85
N GLY A 126 -1.94 0.78 -18.40
CA GLY A 126 -1.64 2.10 -17.85
C GLY A 126 -0.65 2.04 -16.69
N GLY A 127 -0.93 1.19 -15.71
CA GLY A 127 -0.03 0.98 -14.57
C GLY A 127 1.35 0.46 -14.97
N MET A 128 1.41 -0.49 -15.92
CA MET A 128 2.68 -0.99 -16.48
C MET A 128 3.48 0.09 -17.20
N LEU A 129 2.85 0.92 -18.01
CA LEU A 129 3.50 2.03 -18.71
C LEU A 129 4.09 3.02 -17.72
N TYR A 130 3.35 3.34 -16.66
CA TYR A 130 3.87 4.22 -15.60
C TYR A 130 5.05 3.59 -14.83
N ALA A 131 4.96 2.30 -14.51
CA ALA A 131 6.03 1.54 -13.87
C ALA A 131 7.28 1.39 -14.75
N SER A 132 7.14 1.45 -16.07
CA SER A 132 8.25 1.34 -17.01
C SER A 132 9.20 2.53 -16.93
N ILE A 133 8.73 3.71 -16.51
CA ILE A 133 9.55 4.93 -16.41
C ILE A 133 10.73 4.74 -15.46
N PRO A 134 10.54 4.39 -14.17
CA PRO A 134 11.68 4.16 -13.28
C PRO A 134 12.53 2.95 -13.71
N ALA A 135 11.91 1.92 -14.32
CA ALA A 135 12.65 0.75 -14.80
C ALA A 135 13.61 1.11 -15.95
N ILE A 136 13.16 1.90 -16.91
CA ILE A 136 13.97 2.38 -18.03
C ILE A 136 15.10 3.29 -17.51
N LEU A 137 14.79 4.24 -16.64
CA LEU A 137 15.78 5.16 -16.07
C LEU A 137 16.85 4.42 -15.25
N LYS A 138 16.47 3.37 -14.51
CA LYS A 138 17.42 2.51 -13.83
C LYS A 138 18.33 1.77 -14.80
N THR A 139 17.73 1.15 -15.81
CA THR A 139 18.47 0.25 -16.73
C THR A 139 19.42 1.01 -17.66
N TYR A 140 19.00 2.13 -18.23
CA TYR A 140 19.78 2.88 -19.22
C TYR A 140 20.62 4.00 -18.61
N PHE A 141 20.17 4.61 -17.52
CA PHE A 141 20.85 5.76 -16.90
C PHE A 141 21.41 5.47 -15.50
N ASN A 142 21.29 4.22 -15.04
CA ASN A 142 21.76 3.79 -13.73
C ASN A 142 21.29 4.68 -12.57
N THR A 143 20.06 5.20 -12.69
CA THR A 143 19.44 6.06 -11.66
C THR A 143 18.95 5.24 -10.47
N ASN A 144 18.78 5.90 -9.33
CA ASN A 144 18.22 5.26 -8.14
C ASN A 144 16.70 5.11 -8.31
N GLU A 145 16.23 3.86 -8.45
CA GLU A 145 14.82 3.52 -8.64
C GLU A 145 13.92 3.95 -7.48
N ILE A 146 14.44 3.97 -6.25
CA ILE A 146 13.71 4.40 -5.06
C ILE A 146 13.31 5.87 -5.20
N VAL A 147 14.27 6.71 -5.55
CA VAL A 147 14.05 8.16 -5.69
C VAL A 147 13.13 8.47 -6.86
N VAL A 148 13.33 7.80 -8.00
CA VAL A 148 12.52 8.04 -9.20
C VAL A 148 11.07 7.57 -8.97
N SER A 149 10.88 6.36 -8.46
CA SER A 149 9.54 5.83 -8.21
C SER A 149 8.78 6.64 -7.15
N LEU A 150 9.47 7.11 -6.10
CA LEU A 150 8.87 7.97 -5.08
C LEU A 150 8.43 9.32 -5.66
N ARG A 151 9.27 9.95 -6.49
CA ARG A 151 8.91 11.24 -7.11
C ARG A 151 7.70 11.14 -8.02
N LEU A 152 7.58 10.03 -8.75
CA LEU A 152 6.45 9.79 -9.63
C LEU A 152 5.10 9.59 -8.89
N VAL A 153 5.10 9.35 -7.58
CA VAL A 153 3.85 9.32 -6.80
C VAL A 153 3.21 10.71 -6.70
N TYR A 154 4.01 11.77 -6.76
CA TYR A 154 3.56 13.16 -6.54
C TYR A 154 3.40 13.97 -7.84
N VAL A 155 3.50 13.34 -8.99
CA VAL A 155 3.29 13.94 -10.32
C VAL A 155 1.93 13.54 -10.88
#